data_7194eb69afd8396d4eea98d0517f1acc
#
_entry.id   7194eb69afd8396d4eea98d0517f1acc
#
_cell.length_a   1.000
_cell.length_b   1.000
_cell.length_c   1.000
_cell.angle_alpha   90.00
_cell.angle_beta   90.00
_cell.angle_gamma   90.00
#
_symmetry.space_group_name_H-M   'P 1'
#
loop_
_entity.id
_entity.type
_entity.pdbx_description
1 polymer ?
#
loop_
_entity_poly.entity_id
_entity_poly.type
_entity_poly.pdbx_seq_one_letter_code
_entity_poly.pdbx_strand_id
1 'polypeptide(L)'
;DDAATDTTVATEAAAGGDLEGMKGTMPLVELSAEFKDGVNAFWTAAGNEALVDYSYTAEAFDAVMLIALAAEAAKTDGSALADSIITVSRDGEKCTTFADCVALVQAGTDIDYDGASGPNTMNGNGEPIEASYGVLTFDATNRFDYANATYIPAAAPESDYVDAQKTTVTRKGDGQLKIGTLLPETGNLAFLGAPEFAGVEYALSLINAAGGVLGKEVLYSQGDSGDNSTDTASTTVDRLLSENVDAIIGAASSGVSLKVIDKITQAGVVQFSPANTSDALSTYADSALYFRNAPPDTLQGAVLAGLIAADGNASVYILALDDAYGTGLAASIGKNLEAAGVTVLGTKIYDPAAVSFDAEVAEVVAANPDAIMLVTFDEGSRILRTMVEQGIGPKVKKVYGCDGNMGNALGENFDAGK
;
A
#
# COMPACT_ATOMS: atom_id res chain seq x y z
N ASP A 1 -66.58 22.89 12.24
CA ASP A 1 -65.91 21.60 12.40
C ASP A 1 -64.69 21.56 11.51
N ASP A 2 -63.62 22.14 12.03
CA ASP A 2 -62.32 22.15 11.39
C ASP A 2 -61.42 21.14 12.09
N ALA A 3 -61.11 20.06 11.41
CA ALA A 3 -60.13 19.11 11.84
C ALA A 3 -58.77 19.54 11.26
N ALA A 4 -57.98 20.23 12.07
CA ALA A 4 -56.60 20.54 11.79
C ALA A 4 -55.77 19.23 11.86
N THR A 5 -55.34 18.73 10.74
CA THR A 5 -54.32 17.67 10.66
C THR A 5 -52.95 18.27 10.98
N ASP A 6 -52.52 18.03 12.21
CA ASP A 6 -51.13 18.29 12.64
C ASP A 6 -50.21 17.24 11.98
N THR A 7 -49.55 17.63 10.88
CA THR A 7 -48.45 16.88 10.30
C THR A 7 -47.17 17.43 10.88
N THR A 8 -46.83 17.00 12.09
CA THR A 8 -45.45 17.09 12.58
C THR A 8 -44.59 16.14 11.74
N VAL A 9 -43.96 16.66 10.68
CA VAL A 9 -42.84 16.04 10.05
C VAL A 9 -41.71 16.01 11.09
N ALA A 10 -41.54 14.87 11.73
CA ALA A 10 -40.33 14.62 12.49
C ALA A 10 -39.16 14.73 11.48
N THR A 11 -38.38 15.80 11.59
CA THR A 11 -37.05 15.85 11.00
C THR A 11 -36.27 14.73 11.66
N GLU A 12 -36.11 13.59 10.98
CA GLU A 12 -35.08 12.64 11.33
C GLU A 12 -33.77 13.43 11.37
N ALA A 13 -33.17 13.48 12.56
CA ALA A 13 -31.79 13.92 12.70
C ALA A 13 -30.99 13.04 11.71
N ALA A 14 -30.22 13.68 10.85
CA ALA A 14 -29.39 12.96 9.89
C ALA A 14 -28.60 11.90 10.67
N ALA A 15 -28.92 10.63 10.44
CA ALA A 15 -28.18 9.54 11.03
C ALA A 15 -26.74 9.69 10.51
N GLY A 16 -25.76 9.71 11.41
CA GLY A 16 -24.34 9.75 11.05
C GLY A 16 -23.99 8.65 10.03
N GLY A 17 -22.85 8.74 9.37
CA GLY A 17 -22.45 7.82 8.31
C GLY A 17 -22.42 6.35 8.76
N ASP A 18 -22.66 5.44 7.87
CA ASP A 18 -22.75 3.99 8.17
C ASP A 18 -21.40 3.38 8.60
N LEU A 19 -20.28 4.04 8.24
CA LEU A 19 -18.94 3.63 8.62
C LEU A 19 -18.46 4.26 9.94
N GLU A 20 -19.23 5.15 10.57
CA GLU A 20 -18.83 5.82 11.80
C GLU A 20 -18.35 4.83 12.86
N GLY A 21 -17.09 5.03 13.33
CA GLY A 21 -16.44 4.17 14.33
C GLY A 21 -15.68 2.98 13.78
N MET A 22 -15.75 2.68 12.47
CA MET A 22 -14.84 1.71 11.84
C MET A 22 -13.42 2.22 11.95
N LYS A 23 -12.52 1.39 12.48
CA LYS A 23 -11.09 1.67 12.60
C LYS A 23 -10.28 0.81 11.65
N GLY A 24 -9.06 1.22 11.36
CA GLY A 24 -8.13 0.36 10.61
C GLY A 24 -6.73 0.90 10.66
N THR A 25 -5.81 0.10 10.15
CA THR A 25 -4.39 0.47 10.03
C THR A 25 -3.98 0.50 8.58
N MET A 26 -3.03 1.38 8.26
CA MET A 26 -2.29 1.34 7.00
C MET A 26 -0.84 1.73 7.26
N PRO A 27 0.12 1.25 6.48
CA PRO A 27 1.47 1.79 6.48
C PRO A 27 1.39 3.30 6.27
N LEU A 28 1.86 4.08 7.23
CA LEU A 28 1.75 5.53 7.21
C LEU A 28 2.71 6.16 8.21
N VAL A 29 3.44 7.17 7.74
CA VAL A 29 4.15 8.14 8.57
C VAL A 29 3.41 9.46 8.55
N GLU A 30 3.71 10.36 9.50
CA GLU A 30 3.21 11.72 9.45
C GLU A 30 3.91 12.47 8.31
N LEU A 31 3.27 12.51 7.14
CA LEU A 31 3.81 13.20 5.97
C LEU A 31 3.94 14.70 6.25
N SER A 32 5.10 15.27 5.93
CA SER A 32 5.34 16.71 6.07
C SER A 32 4.39 17.52 5.19
N ALA A 33 4.02 18.72 5.65
CA ALA A 33 3.21 19.65 4.85
C ALA A 33 3.92 19.98 3.53
N GLU A 34 5.24 20.16 3.57
CA GLU A 34 6.05 20.45 2.37
C GLU A 34 5.94 19.34 1.31
N PHE A 35 6.00 18.07 1.71
CA PHE A 35 5.82 16.95 0.79
C PHE A 35 4.41 16.92 0.21
N LYS A 36 3.37 17.01 1.05
CA LYS A 36 1.97 17.01 0.61
C LYS A 36 1.65 18.16 -0.34
N ASP A 37 2.08 19.36 0.01
CA ASP A 37 1.88 20.57 -0.81
C ASP A 37 2.65 20.45 -2.14
N GLY A 38 3.88 19.95 -2.11
CA GLY A 38 4.73 19.77 -3.29
C GLY A 38 4.15 18.78 -4.29
N VAL A 39 3.82 17.56 -3.84
CA VAL A 39 3.26 16.52 -4.71
C VAL A 39 1.91 16.94 -5.26
N ASN A 40 1.04 17.55 -4.43
CA ASN A 40 -0.28 17.98 -4.87
C ASN A 40 -0.23 19.17 -5.85
N ALA A 41 0.68 20.13 -5.62
CA ALA A 41 0.90 21.23 -6.56
C ALA A 41 1.43 20.73 -7.91
N PHE A 42 2.37 19.77 -7.90
CA PHE A 42 2.87 19.14 -9.12
C PHE A 42 1.75 18.40 -9.86
N TRP A 43 0.98 17.57 -9.17
CA TRP A 43 -0.10 16.75 -9.72
C TRP A 43 -1.21 17.60 -10.35
N THR A 44 -1.65 18.65 -9.66
CA THR A 44 -2.69 19.56 -10.16
C THR A 44 -2.20 20.45 -11.29
N ALA A 45 -0.92 20.82 -11.33
CA ALA A 45 -0.33 21.56 -12.46
C ALA A 45 -0.33 20.74 -13.76
N ALA A 46 -0.32 19.42 -13.68
CA ALA A 46 -0.49 18.50 -14.82
C ALA A 46 -1.95 18.38 -15.29
N GLY A 47 -2.91 19.01 -14.60
CA GLY A 47 -4.34 19.02 -14.94
C GLY A 47 -5.16 17.96 -14.23
N ASN A 48 -4.60 17.26 -13.28
CA ASN A 48 -5.29 16.26 -12.47
C ASN A 48 -6.11 16.91 -11.34
N GLU A 49 -7.06 16.16 -10.78
CA GLU A 49 -7.76 16.55 -9.55
C GLU A 49 -6.82 16.51 -8.35
N ALA A 50 -7.08 17.36 -7.35
CA ALA A 50 -6.28 17.38 -6.13
C ALA A 50 -6.37 16.04 -5.38
N LEU A 51 -5.23 15.59 -4.85
CA LEU A 51 -5.19 14.38 -4.03
C LEU A 51 -5.97 14.60 -2.73
N VAL A 52 -6.86 13.66 -2.43
CA VAL A 52 -7.62 13.61 -1.16
C VAL A 52 -7.02 12.59 -0.19
N ASP A 53 -6.40 11.54 -0.74
CA ASP A 53 -5.66 10.51 -0.02
C ASP A 53 -4.20 10.49 -0.48
N TYR A 54 -3.31 10.09 0.43
CA TYR A 54 -1.86 9.99 0.18
C TYR A 54 -1.35 8.56 0.42
N SER A 55 -2.25 7.57 0.31
CA SER A 55 -1.92 6.17 0.50
C SER A 55 -0.81 5.75 -0.48
N TYR A 56 0.31 5.28 0.07
CA TYR A 56 1.48 4.85 -0.68
C TYR A 56 2.12 5.89 -1.62
N THR A 57 1.72 7.17 -1.52
CA THR A 57 2.35 8.26 -2.30
C THR A 57 3.83 8.41 -1.97
N ALA A 58 4.16 8.38 -0.68
CA ALA A 58 5.54 8.54 -0.22
C ALA A 58 6.39 7.31 -0.55
N GLU A 59 5.82 6.11 -0.41
CA GLU A 59 6.48 4.87 -0.78
C GLU A 59 6.76 4.80 -2.29
N ALA A 60 5.81 5.21 -3.13
CA ALA A 60 6.00 5.29 -4.57
C ALA A 60 7.08 6.32 -4.97
N PHE A 61 7.10 7.46 -4.29
CA PHE A 61 8.14 8.47 -4.44
C PHE A 61 9.53 7.92 -4.05
N ASP A 62 9.64 7.29 -2.89
CA ASP A 62 10.91 6.78 -2.38
C ASP A 62 11.43 5.57 -3.19
N ALA A 63 10.54 4.74 -3.73
CA ALA A 63 10.93 3.66 -4.62
C ALA A 63 11.69 4.17 -5.85
N VAL A 64 11.23 5.28 -6.44
CA VAL A 64 11.91 5.93 -7.57
C VAL A 64 13.26 6.53 -7.13
N MET A 65 13.29 7.19 -5.95
CA MET A 65 14.52 7.76 -5.40
C MET A 65 15.59 6.68 -5.15
N LEU A 66 15.21 5.57 -4.54
CA LEU A 66 16.12 4.45 -4.25
C LEU A 66 16.69 3.83 -5.54
N ILE A 67 15.87 3.62 -6.56
CA ILE A 67 16.34 3.10 -7.87
C ILE A 67 17.31 4.10 -8.50
N ALA A 68 16.99 5.38 -8.51
CA ALA A 68 17.83 6.42 -9.09
C ALA A 68 19.20 6.55 -8.40
N LEU A 69 19.20 6.54 -7.06
CA LEU A 69 20.43 6.57 -6.25
C LEU A 69 21.24 5.28 -6.43
N ALA A 70 20.58 4.12 -6.49
CA ALA A 70 21.26 2.85 -6.74
C ALA A 70 21.91 2.80 -8.12
N ALA A 71 21.26 3.35 -9.15
CA ALA A 71 21.84 3.44 -10.49
C ALA A 71 23.09 4.34 -10.53
N GLU A 72 23.08 5.48 -9.80
CA GLU A 72 24.25 6.35 -9.64
C GLU A 72 25.38 5.64 -8.89
N ALA A 73 25.07 4.94 -7.79
CA ALA A 73 26.06 4.21 -7.01
C ALA A 73 26.68 3.06 -7.81
N ALA A 74 25.86 2.29 -8.51
CA ALA A 74 26.30 1.19 -9.38
C ALA A 74 26.93 1.66 -10.70
N LYS A 75 26.75 2.94 -11.07
CA LYS A 75 27.18 3.54 -12.36
C LYS A 75 26.64 2.78 -13.58
N THR A 76 25.41 2.28 -13.45
CA THR A 76 24.71 1.54 -14.51
C THR A 76 23.20 1.59 -14.29
N ASP A 77 22.45 1.53 -15.39
CA ASP A 77 21.01 1.32 -15.46
C ASP A 77 20.64 -0.17 -15.75
N GLY A 78 21.62 -1.04 -15.88
CA GLY A 78 21.39 -2.49 -16.03
C GLY A 78 21.05 -3.19 -14.71
N SER A 79 20.80 -4.51 -14.74
CA SER A 79 20.36 -5.28 -13.57
C SER A 79 21.29 -5.17 -12.34
N ALA A 80 22.56 -4.82 -12.54
CA ALA A 80 23.50 -4.65 -11.43
C ALA A 80 23.17 -3.44 -10.51
N LEU A 81 22.28 -2.53 -10.92
CA LEU A 81 21.78 -1.47 -10.03
C LEU A 81 21.07 -2.05 -8.80
N ALA A 82 20.43 -3.21 -8.95
CA ALA A 82 19.74 -3.91 -7.86
C ALA A 82 20.64 -4.17 -6.65
N ASP A 83 21.90 -4.52 -6.91
CA ASP A 83 22.90 -4.78 -5.85
C ASP A 83 23.21 -3.56 -4.97
N SER A 84 22.83 -2.36 -5.43
CA SER A 84 23.04 -1.10 -4.71
C SER A 84 21.77 -0.56 -4.03
N ILE A 85 20.58 -1.08 -4.29
CA ILE A 85 19.32 -0.58 -3.70
C ILE A 85 19.38 -0.68 -2.17
N ILE A 86 19.79 -1.85 -1.65
CA ILE A 86 19.89 -2.05 -0.20
C ILE A 86 21.00 -1.19 0.40
N THR A 87 22.14 -1.05 -0.28
CA THR A 87 23.27 -0.29 0.27
C THR A 87 23.02 1.20 0.36
N VAL A 88 22.24 1.79 -0.56
CA VAL A 88 21.88 3.21 -0.49
C VAL A 88 20.76 3.52 0.51
N SER A 89 20.15 2.48 1.10
CA SER A 89 19.03 2.59 2.05
C SER A 89 19.45 2.43 3.51
N ARG A 90 20.74 2.20 3.82
CA ARG A 90 21.18 1.95 5.20
C ARG A 90 22.69 2.12 5.39
N ASP A 91 23.10 2.26 6.66
CA ASP A 91 24.50 2.16 7.14
C ASP A 91 25.45 3.28 6.69
N GLY A 92 25.02 4.22 5.84
CA GLY A 92 25.85 5.31 5.30
C GLY A 92 25.63 6.68 5.94
N GLU A 93 26.04 7.74 5.24
CA GLU A 93 25.76 9.12 5.61
C GLU A 93 24.31 9.47 5.29
N LYS A 94 23.56 9.97 6.29
CA LYS A 94 22.14 10.30 6.16
C LYS A 94 21.92 11.43 5.15
N CYS A 95 20.97 11.20 4.24
CA CYS A 95 20.51 12.22 3.29
C CYS A 95 19.03 12.01 2.96
N THR A 96 18.31 13.08 2.61
CA THR A 96 16.84 13.08 2.47
C THR A 96 16.34 13.61 1.13
N THR A 97 17.19 14.27 0.34
CA THR A 97 16.84 14.76 -1.00
C THR A 97 17.70 14.09 -2.06
N PHE A 98 17.17 13.91 -3.26
CA PHE A 98 17.96 13.34 -4.35
C PHE A 98 19.23 14.15 -4.62
N ALA A 99 19.13 15.48 -4.63
CA ALA A 99 20.27 16.36 -4.93
C ALA A 99 21.41 16.21 -3.91
N ASP A 100 21.10 16.13 -2.62
CA ASP A 100 22.10 15.94 -1.57
C ASP A 100 22.69 14.54 -1.61
N CYS A 101 21.84 13.51 -1.73
CA CYS A 101 22.27 12.12 -1.78
C CYS A 101 23.15 11.82 -2.99
N VAL A 102 22.74 12.28 -4.19
CA VAL A 102 23.55 12.05 -5.40
C VAL A 102 24.91 12.74 -5.35
N ALA A 103 25.00 13.92 -4.71
CA ALA A 103 26.28 14.59 -4.52
C ALA A 103 27.23 13.77 -3.63
N LEU A 104 26.73 13.13 -2.58
CA LEU A 104 27.49 12.21 -1.72
C LEU A 104 27.92 10.97 -2.49
N VAL A 105 27.01 10.32 -3.21
CA VAL A 105 27.31 9.14 -4.05
C VAL A 105 28.40 9.47 -5.08
N GLN A 106 28.31 10.61 -5.77
CA GLN A 106 29.29 11.03 -6.76
C GLN A 106 30.67 11.38 -6.12
N ALA A 107 30.67 11.79 -4.86
CA ALA A 107 31.91 11.95 -4.07
C ALA A 107 32.49 10.61 -3.60
N GLY A 108 31.80 9.49 -3.79
CA GLY A 108 32.20 8.15 -3.35
C GLY A 108 31.88 7.87 -1.88
N THR A 109 30.96 8.64 -1.28
CA THR A 109 30.46 8.43 0.07
C THR A 109 29.33 7.39 0.04
N ASP A 110 29.36 6.46 0.97
CA ASP A 110 28.23 5.55 1.24
C ASP A 110 27.10 6.33 1.89
N ILE A 111 25.86 6.12 1.44
CA ILE A 111 24.71 6.89 1.88
C ILE A 111 23.67 6.00 2.58
N ASP A 112 22.86 6.66 3.38
CA ASP A 112 21.67 6.12 4.02
C ASP A 112 20.51 7.07 3.73
N TYR A 113 19.68 6.70 2.74
CA TYR A 113 18.56 7.53 2.29
C TYR A 113 17.37 7.39 3.24
N ASP A 114 17.05 8.48 3.93
CA ASP A 114 15.81 8.64 4.70
C ASP A 114 14.81 9.41 3.85
N GLY A 115 13.77 8.73 3.40
CA GLY A 115 12.82 9.28 2.45
C GLY A 115 11.57 9.92 3.06
N ALA A 116 10.59 10.20 2.20
CA ALA A 116 9.29 10.75 2.60
C ALA A 116 8.43 9.71 3.35
N SER A 117 8.59 8.41 3.04
CA SER A 117 7.89 7.30 3.70
C SER A 117 8.57 6.83 5.00
N GLY A 118 9.73 7.38 5.31
CA GLY A 118 10.51 7.04 6.50
C GLY A 118 11.94 6.63 6.20
N PRO A 119 12.60 5.89 7.12
CA PRO A 119 14.00 5.51 7.00
C PRO A 119 14.35 4.65 5.78
N ASN A 120 13.40 3.91 5.23
CA ASN A 120 13.60 2.96 4.12
C ASN A 120 14.70 1.90 4.36
N THR A 121 15.12 1.68 5.61
CA THR A 121 16.16 0.71 5.97
C THR A 121 15.73 -0.70 5.58
N MET A 122 16.38 -1.29 4.57
CA MET A 122 16.01 -2.60 4.03
C MET A 122 16.85 -3.73 4.62
N ASN A 123 16.22 -4.90 4.81
CA ASN A 123 16.92 -6.16 5.03
C ASN A 123 17.52 -6.70 3.72
N GLY A 124 18.23 -7.82 3.80
CA GLY A 124 18.86 -8.43 2.64
C GLY A 124 17.92 -9.01 1.59
N ASN A 125 16.63 -9.10 1.88
CA ASN A 125 15.59 -9.51 0.94
C ASN A 125 14.96 -8.31 0.20
N GLY A 126 15.41 -7.06 0.47
CA GLY A 126 14.89 -5.87 -0.19
C GLY A 126 13.53 -5.40 0.36
N GLU A 127 13.28 -5.58 1.64
CA GLU A 127 12.06 -5.13 2.33
C GLU A 127 12.39 -4.37 3.62
N PRO A 128 11.53 -3.41 4.06
CA PRO A 128 11.81 -2.58 5.22
C PRO A 128 11.77 -3.38 6.53
N ILE A 129 12.70 -3.06 7.43
CA ILE A 129 12.78 -3.65 8.78
C ILE A 129 12.07 -2.82 9.84
N GLU A 130 11.74 -1.59 9.52
CA GLU A 130 11.01 -0.65 10.38
C GLU A 130 9.82 -0.09 9.63
N ALA A 131 8.73 0.16 10.36
CA ALA A 131 7.51 0.70 9.80
C ALA A 131 6.77 1.57 10.83
N SER A 132 5.89 2.41 10.34
CA SER A 132 4.86 3.07 11.13
C SER A 132 3.50 2.75 10.55
N TYR A 133 2.53 2.52 11.41
CA TYR A 133 1.14 2.31 11.01
C TYR A 133 0.27 3.44 11.56
N GLY A 134 -0.42 4.15 10.66
CA GLY A 134 -1.48 5.07 11.04
C GLY A 134 -2.74 4.30 11.41
N VAL A 135 -3.29 4.59 12.59
CA VAL A 135 -4.62 4.13 12.97
C VAL A 135 -5.62 5.20 12.57
N LEU A 136 -6.50 4.86 11.65
CA LEU A 136 -7.52 5.73 11.09
C LEU A 136 -8.90 5.32 11.61
N THR A 137 -9.81 6.28 11.76
CA THR A 137 -11.19 6.02 12.21
C THR A 137 -12.16 6.84 11.37
N PHE A 138 -13.14 6.18 10.77
CA PHE A 138 -14.21 6.86 10.03
C PHE A 138 -15.12 7.62 10.97
N ASP A 139 -15.44 8.84 10.60
CA ASP A 139 -16.36 9.73 11.31
C ASP A 139 -17.82 9.61 10.80
N ALA A 140 -18.69 10.46 11.33
CA ALA A 140 -20.10 10.50 10.94
C ALA A 140 -20.36 10.97 9.49
N THR A 141 -19.33 11.35 8.75
CA THR A 141 -19.41 11.70 7.32
C THR A 141 -18.91 10.60 6.41
N ASN A 142 -18.61 9.41 6.96
CA ASN A 142 -17.95 8.30 6.28
C ASN A 142 -16.55 8.70 5.73
N ARG A 143 -15.85 9.58 6.44
CA ARG A 143 -14.48 9.99 6.09
C ARG A 143 -13.61 9.91 7.34
N PHE A 144 -12.33 9.87 7.13
CA PHE A 144 -11.35 10.09 8.18
C PHE A 144 -10.40 11.24 7.81
N ASP A 145 -9.87 11.88 8.84
CA ASP A 145 -8.88 12.93 8.71
C ASP A 145 -7.51 12.40 9.17
N TYR A 146 -6.52 12.46 8.31
CA TYR A 146 -5.14 12.08 8.65
C TYR A 146 -4.56 12.86 9.82
N ALA A 147 -5.04 14.10 10.05
CA ALA A 147 -4.63 14.90 11.21
C ALA A 147 -5.06 14.27 12.56
N ASN A 148 -6.03 13.37 12.54
CA ASN A 148 -6.51 12.64 13.72
C ASN A 148 -5.94 11.23 13.83
N ALA A 149 -5.04 10.84 12.91
CA ALA A 149 -4.38 9.55 12.96
C ALA A 149 -3.48 9.44 14.20
N THR A 150 -3.43 8.25 14.77
CA THR A 150 -2.39 7.89 15.76
C THR A 150 -1.42 6.92 15.12
N TYR A 151 -0.14 7.02 15.46
CA TYR A 151 0.90 6.24 14.81
C TYR A 151 1.43 5.17 15.75
N ILE A 152 1.55 3.94 15.25
CA ILE A 152 2.10 2.79 15.97
C ILE A 152 3.37 2.35 15.24
N PRO A 153 4.57 2.51 15.85
CA PRO A 153 5.79 1.97 15.28
C PRO A 153 5.81 0.45 15.35
N ALA A 154 6.37 -0.17 14.34
CA ALA A 154 6.62 -1.61 14.27
C ALA A 154 8.01 -1.86 13.70
N ALA A 155 8.66 -2.92 14.16
CA ALA A 155 9.96 -3.33 13.65
C ALA A 155 10.04 -4.85 13.57
N ALA A 156 10.73 -5.34 12.54
CA ALA A 156 11.05 -6.75 12.43
C ALA A 156 12.04 -7.16 13.52
N PRO A 157 11.98 -8.40 14.05
CA PRO A 157 13.00 -8.92 14.94
C PRO A 157 14.39 -8.85 14.29
N GLU A 158 15.43 -8.55 15.06
CA GLU A 158 16.82 -8.50 14.58
C GLU A 158 17.26 -9.83 13.90
N SER A 159 16.67 -10.95 14.31
CA SER A 159 16.90 -12.26 13.70
C SER A 159 16.43 -12.38 12.23
N ASP A 160 15.56 -11.48 11.79
CA ASP A 160 15.01 -11.46 10.44
C ASP A 160 15.85 -10.58 9.51
N TYR A 161 16.90 -9.94 10.04
CA TYR A 161 17.86 -9.17 9.24
C TYR A 161 18.84 -10.13 8.58
N VAL A 162 18.66 -10.34 7.30
CA VAL A 162 19.52 -11.18 6.49
C VAL A 162 20.51 -10.36 5.66
N ASP A 163 21.64 -10.96 5.30
CA ASP A 163 22.62 -10.32 4.43
C ASP A 163 22.04 -10.03 3.04
N ALA A 164 22.45 -8.92 2.45
CA ALA A 164 22.03 -8.50 1.13
C ALA A 164 22.36 -9.58 0.09
N GLN A 165 21.34 -9.99 -0.65
CA GLN A 165 21.50 -10.87 -1.80
C GLN A 165 21.95 -10.06 -3.01
N LYS A 166 22.60 -10.72 -3.96
CA LYS A 166 23.04 -10.12 -5.23
C LYS A 166 22.38 -10.80 -6.39
N THR A 167 22.02 -10.01 -7.40
CA THR A 167 21.42 -10.58 -8.60
C THR A 167 22.40 -11.46 -9.35
N THR A 168 21.89 -12.59 -9.83
CA THR A 168 22.62 -13.50 -10.74
C THR A 168 22.22 -13.27 -12.20
N VAL A 169 21.20 -12.48 -12.45
CA VAL A 169 20.74 -12.12 -13.79
C VAL A 169 21.58 -10.97 -14.32
N THR A 170 22.02 -11.07 -15.56
CA THR A 170 22.85 -10.04 -16.19
C THR A 170 22.12 -9.42 -17.38
N ARG A 171 21.60 -8.21 -17.22
CA ARG A 171 21.12 -7.34 -18.27
C ARG A 171 22.02 -6.09 -18.30
N LYS A 172 22.52 -5.75 -19.46
CA LYS A 172 23.30 -4.51 -19.65
C LYS A 172 22.34 -3.36 -19.86
N GLY A 173 22.58 -2.24 -19.19
CA GLY A 173 21.93 -0.99 -19.48
C GLY A 173 22.46 -0.34 -20.77
N ASP A 174 21.75 0.68 -21.21
CA ASP A 174 22.13 1.54 -22.37
C ASP A 174 22.68 2.91 -21.91
N GLY A 175 22.75 3.12 -20.60
CA GLY A 175 23.25 4.32 -19.93
C GLY A 175 22.21 5.43 -19.83
N GLN A 176 20.91 5.12 -19.94
CA GLN A 176 19.82 6.04 -19.69
C GLN A 176 18.68 5.34 -18.92
N LEU A 177 18.59 5.62 -17.63
CA LEU A 177 17.58 5.00 -16.77
C LEU A 177 16.17 5.25 -17.31
N LYS A 178 15.40 4.17 -17.48
CA LYS A 178 13.99 4.22 -17.87
C LYS A 178 13.14 3.47 -16.87
N ILE A 179 12.19 4.16 -16.25
CA ILE A 179 11.25 3.62 -15.25
C ILE A 179 9.88 3.42 -15.89
N GLY A 180 9.33 2.22 -15.73
CA GLY A 180 7.93 1.93 -16.01
C GLY A 180 7.10 1.91 -14.74
N THR A 181 5.80 2.16 -14.83
CA THR A 181 4.86 1.89 -13.74
C THR A 181 3.94 0.74 -14.11
N LEU A 182 3.55 -0.02 -13.09
CA LEU A 182 2.52 -1.06 -13.13
C LEU A 182 1.62 -0.81 -11.93
N LEU A 183 0.84 0.30 -11.97
CA LEU A 183 0.04 0.78 -10.85
C LEU A 183 -1.46 0.76 -11.20
N PRO A 184 -2.38 0.69 -10.24
CA PRO A 184 -3.78 0.42 -10.51
C PRO A 184 -4.53 1.67 -11.02
N GLU A 185 -4.64 1.86 -12.33
CA GLU A 185 -5.59 2.81 -12.93
C GLU A 185 -7.02 2.25 -12.90
N THR A 186 -7.14 0.92 -12.95
CA THR A 186 -8.41 0.20 -12.97
C THR A 186 -8.39 -0.96 -11.95
N GLY A 187 -9.59 -1.49 -11.63
CA GLY A 187 -9.74 -2.61 -10.69
C GLY A 187 -10.06 -2.16 -9.26
N ASN A 188 -10.08 -3.13 -8.34
CA ASN A 188 -10.51 -2.92 -6.95
C ASN A 188 -9.54 -2.07 -6.10
N LEU A 189 -8.34 -1.80 -6.60
CA LEU A 189 -7.35 -0.91 -5.98
C LEU A 189 -7.19 0.42 -6.72
N ALA A 190 -8.06 0.76 -7.66
CA ALA A 190 -7.95 2.00 -8.45
C ALA A 190 -7.86 3.28 -7.61
N PHE A 191 -8.36 3.26 -6.37
CA PHE A 191 -8.24 4.39 -5.43
C PHE A 191 -6.80 4.69 -5.02
N LEU A 192 -5.88 3.72 -5.12
CA LEU A 192 -4.44 3.91 -4.88
C LEU A 192 -3.71 4.49 -6.11
N GLY A 193 -4.32 4.42 -7.30
CA GLY A 193 -3.65 4.80 -8.54
C GLY A 193 -3.17 6.26 -8.54
N ALA A 194 -4.08 7.22 -8.34
CA ALA A 194 -3.73 8.63 -8.38
C ALA A 194 -2.62 9.02 -7.38
N PRO A 195 -2.67 8.64 -6.08
CA PRO A 195 -1.60 8.96 -5.14
C PRO A 195 -0.26 8.28 -5.49
N GLU A 196 -0.25 7.04 -5.94
CA GLU A 196 0.99 6.34 -6.32
C GLU A 196 1.61 6.94 -7.59
N PHE A 197 0.82 7.22 -8.64
CA PHE A 197 1.33 7.90 -9.83
C PHE A 197 1.87 9.29 -9.51
N ALA A 198 1.18 10.06 -8.67
CA ALA A 198 1.64 11.38 -8.24
C ALA A 198 2.99 11.30 -7.53
N GLY A 199 3.19 10.31 -6.67
CA GLY A 199 4.47 10.04 -5.99
C GLY A 199 5.59 9.77 -6.98
N VAL A 200 5.38 8.83 -7.92
CA VAL A 200 6.36 8.48 -8.96
C VAL A 200 6.73 9.69 -9.82
N GLU A 201 5.73 10.38 -10.37
CA GLU A 201 5.97 11.48 -11.30
C GLU A 201 6.63 12.69 -10.61
N TYR A 202 6.26 12.96 -9.36
CA TYR A 202 6.88 14.00 -8.57
C TYR A 202 8.35 13.68 -8.29
N ALA A 203 8.68 12.43 -7.92
CA ALA A 203 10.07 11.99 -7.75
C ALA A 203 10.89 12.18 -9.04
N LEU A 204 10.36 11.72 -10.17
CA LEU A 204 11.01 11.88 -11.48
C LEU A 204 11.26 13.35 -11.82
N SER A 205 10.32 14.24 -11.50
CA SER A 205 10.48 15.67 -11.75
C SER A 205 11.65 16.28 -10.94
N LEU A 206 11.79 15.88 -9.67
CA LEU A 206 12.89 16.35 -8.81
C LEU A 206 14.24 15.77 -9.24
N ILE A 207 14.29 14.50 -9.60
CA ILE A 207 15.50 13.84 -10.10
C ILE A 207 15.98 14.53 -11.39
N ASN A 208 15.08 14.75 -12.35
CA ASN A 208 15.41 15.38 -13.62
C ASN A 208 15.80 16.85 -13.45
N ALA A 209 15.17 17.57 -12.51
CA ALA A 209 15.56 18.94 -12.16
C ALA A 209 16.97 19.02 -11.53
N ALA A 210 17.40 17.95 -10.84
CA ALA A 210 18.75 17.84 -10.26
C ALA A 210 19.82 17.37 -11.26
N GLY A 211 19.46 17.10 -12.51
CA GLY A 211 20.38 16.70 -13.58
C GLY A 211 20.22 15.26 -14.07
N GLY A 212 19.21 14.56 -13.59
CA GLY A 212 18.89 13.18 -13.95
C GLY A 212 19.81 12.15 -13.32
N VAL A 213 19.90 10.98 -13.93
CA VAL A 213 20.72 9.84 -13.50
C VAL A 213 21.76 9.54 -14.57
N LEU A 214 22.99 9.24 -14.15
CA LEU A 214 24.15 9.02 -15.04
C LEU A 214 24.36 10.17 -16.04
N GLY A 215 23.98 11.41 -15.64
CA GLY A 215 24.08 12.63 -16.44
C GLY A 215 23.05 12.73 -17.55
N LYS A 216 21.96 11.97 -17.49
CA LYS A 216 20.85 12.00 -18.44
C LYS A 216 19.51 12.08 -17.71
N GLU A 217 18.50 12.64 -18.41
CA GLU A 217 17.12 12.61 -17.96
C GLU A 217 16.63 11.16 -17.79
N VAL A 218 15.91 10.89 -16.69
CA VAL A 218 15.21 9.62 -16.49
C VAL A 218 13.96 9.61 -17.36
N LEU A 219 13.81 8.55 -18.15
CA LEU A 219 12.64 8.34 -18.99
C LEU A 219 11.54 7.63 -18.20
N TYR A 220 10.29 7.85 -18.62
CA TYR A 220 9.11 7.32 -17.94
C TYR A 220 8.12 6.68 -18.91
N SER A 221 7.50 5.57 -18.49
CA SER A 221 6.42 4.89 -19.21
C SER A 221 5.35 4.43 -18.25
N GLN A 222 4.17 5.05 -18.30
CA GLN A 222 3.04 4.71 -17.45
C GLN A 222 2.34 3.42 -17.89
N GLY A 223 1.80 2.65 -16.93
CA GLY A 223 1.01 1.46 -17.22
C GLY A 223 0.08 1.03 -16.11
N ASP A 224 -1.10 0.57 -16.52
CA ASP A 224 -2.14 0.02 -15.65
C ASP A 224 -1.81 -1.41 -15.23
N SER A 225 -1.96 -1.70 -13.95
CA SER A 225 -1.87 -3.06 -13.40
C SER A 225 -3.18 -3.83 -13.48
N GLY A 226 -4.32 -3.12 -13.59
CA GLY A 226 -5.61 -3.74 -13.38
C GLY A 226 -5.69 -4.43 -12.02
N ASP A 227 -6.42 -5.53 -11.98
CA ASP A 227 -6.51 -6.41 -10.80
C ASP A 227 -6.13 -7.87 -11.11
N ASN A 228 -6.19 -8.72 -10.08
CA ASN A 228 -5.78 -10.12 -10.21
C ASN A 228 -6.68 -10.95 -11.15
N SER A 229 -7.89 -10.50 -11.44
CA SER A 229 -8.86 -11.21 -12.31
C SER A 229 -8.63 -10.95 -13.79
N THR A 230 -7.79 -9.95 -14.16
CA THR A 230 -7.55 -9.52 -15.54
C THR A 230 -6.15 -9.90 -16.05
N ASP A 231 -5.94 -9.80 -17.36
CA ASP A 231 -4.63 -9.96 -18.00
C ASP A 231 -3.93 -8.59 -18.24
N THR A 232 -4.47 -7.49 -17.68
CA THR A 232 -3.96 -6.13 -17.85
C THR A 232 -2.50 -6.04 -17.46
N ALA A 233 -2.13 -6.50 -16.27
CA ALA A 233 -0.74 -6.48 -15.79
C ALA A 233 0.23 -7.20 -16.75
N SER A 234 -0.14 -8.40 -17.23
CA SER A 234 0.72 -9.17 -18.15
C SER A 234 0.93 -8.43 -19.47
N THR A 235 -0.11 -7.78 -20.00
CA THR A 235 -0.03 -6.99 -21.23
C THR A 235 0.81 -5.73 -21.04
N THR A 236 0.63 -5.04 -19.92
CA THR A 236 1.43 -3.86 -19.55
C THR A 236 2.90 -4.21 -19.40
N VAL A 237 3.22 -5.31 -18.71
CA VAL A 237 4.62 -5.78 -18.56
C VAL A 237 5.23 -6.12 -19.91
N ASP A 238 4.51 -6.82 -20.81
CA ASP A 238 5.02 -7.10 -22.15
C ASP A 238 5.38 -5.83 -22.94
N ARG A 239 4.54 -4.79 -22.82
CA ARG A 239 4.81 -3.49 -23.43
C ARG A 239 6.04 -2.81 -22.80
N LEU A 240 6.09 -2.72 -21.46
CA LEU A 240 7.19 -2.08 -20.75
C LEU A 240 8.54 -2.76 -21.06
N LEU A 241 8.59 -4.10 -21.07
CA LEU A 241 9.79 -4.84 -21.43
C LEU A 241 10.18 -4.59 -22.89
N SER A 242 9.22 -4.48 -23.82
CA SER A 242 9.49 -4.14 -25.22
C SER A 242 10.02 -2.70 -25.41
N GLU A 243 9.72 -1.82 -24.48
CA GLU A 243 10.23 -0.45 -24.41
C GLU A 243 11.59 -0.34 -23.73
N ASN A 244 12.16 -1.48 -23.27
CA ASN A 244 13.43 -1.59 -22.56
C ASN A 244 13.49 -0.78 -21.26
N VAL A 245 12.46 -0.84 -20.42
CA VAL A 245 12.53 -0.27 -19.08
C VAL A 245 13.57 -0.99 -18.23
N ASP A 246 14.20 -0.28 -17.29
CA ASP A 246 15.24 -0.80 -16.39
C ASP A 246 14.67 -1.21 -15.04
N ALA A 247 13.58 -0.54 -14.64
CA ALA A 247 12.83 -0.84 -13.44
C ALA A 247 11.33 -0.61 -13.66
N ILE A 248 10.51 -1.37 -12.92
CA ILE A 248 9.05 -1.24 -12.89
C ILE A 248 8.62 -0.98 -11.46
N ILE A 249 7.96 0.17 -11.23
CA ILE A 249 7.30 0.49 -9.96
C ILE A 249 5.92 -0.17 -9.93
N GLY A 250 5.72 -1.05 -8.97
CA GLY A 250 4.47 -1.83 -8.82
C GLY A 250 4.70 -3.35 -8.85
N ALA A 251 3.60 -4.12 -8.83
CA ALA A 251 2.22 -3.64 -8.72
C ALA A 251 1.87 -3.26 -7.26
N ALA A 252 0.72 -2.59 -7.07
CA ALA A 252 0.19 -2.36 -5.73
C ALA A 252 -0.36 -3.66 -5.11
N SER A 253 -1.13 -4.45 -5.86
CA SER A 253 -1.64 -5.75 -5.42
C SER A 253 -0.54 -6.81 -5.35
N SER A 254 -0.41 -7.50 -4.21
CA SER A 254 0.54 -8.63 -4.04
C SER A 254 0.22 -9.78 -5.00
N GLY A 255 -1.07 -10.09 -5.22
CA GLY A 255 -1.49 -11.13 -6.17
C GLY A 255 -1.10 -10.78 -7.61
N VAL A 256 -1.23 -9.51 -8.00
CA VAL A 256 -0.81 -9.05 -9.33
C VAL A 256 0.72 -9.10 -9.47
N SER A 257 1.47 -8.68 -8.45
CA SER A 257 2.94 -8.77 -8.48
C SER A 257 3.41 -10.21 -8.65
N LEU A 258 2.85 -11.16 -7.88
CA LEU A 258 3.18 -12.59 -8.01
C LEU A 258 2.87 -13.17 -9.40
N LYS A 259 1.89 -12.61 -10.11
CA LYS A 259 1.51 -13.03 -11.47
C LYS A 259 2.56 -12.67 -12.53
N VAL A 260 3.33 -11.60 -12.30
CA VAL A 260 4.26 -11.03 -13.29
C VAL A 260 5.74 -11.02 -12.86
N ILE A 261 6.02 -11.28 -11.58
CA ILE A 261 7.38 -11.18 -11.00
C ILE A 261 8.42 -11.99 -11.77
N ASP A 262 8.11 -13.21 -12.13
CA ASP A 262 9.04 -14.06 -12.92
C ASP A 262 9.37 -13.45 -14.28
N LYS A 263 8.36 -12.89 -14.97
CA LYS A 263 8.54 -12.27 -16.27
C LYS A 263 9.46 -11.06 -16.20
N ILE A 264 9.29 -10.22 -15.16
CA ILE A 264 10.06 -9.00 -14.94
C ILE A 264 11.49 -9.35 -14.54
N THR A 265 11.66 -10.17 -13.50
CA THR A 265 12.97 -10.46 -12.91
C THR A 265 13.85 -11.33 -13.84
N GLN A 266 13.26 -12.29 -14.57
CA GLN A 266 14.00 -13.06 -15.58
C GLN A 266 14.47 -12.22 -16.77
N ALA A 267 13.80 -11.10 -17.06
CA ALA A 267 14.27 -10.13 -18.04
C ALA A 267 15.43 -9.25 -17.52
N GLY A 268 15.81 -9.38 -16.25
CA GLY A 268 16.85 -8.59 -15.61
C GLY A 268 16.40 -7.16 -15.29
N VAL A 269 15.11 -6.96 -15.14
CA VAL A 269 14.47 -5.68 -14.78
C VAL A 269 14.13 -5.70 -13.30
N VAL A 270 14.41 -4.61 -12.59
CA VAL A 270 14.02 -4.44 -11.19
C VAL A 270 12.52 -4.29 -11.10
N GLN A 271 11.87 -5.03 -10.21
CA GLN A 271 10.51 -4.77 -9.77
C GLN A 271 10.54 -4.18 -8.36
N PHE A 272 9.97 -2.99 -8.18
CA PHE A 272 9.90 -2.33 -6.89
C PHE A 272 8.46 -1.96 -6.56
N SER A 273 7.88 -2.60 -5.56
CA SER A 273 6.50 -2.30 -5.16
C SER A 273 6.44 -1.29 -4.02
N PRO A 274 5.63 -0.23 -4.15
CA PRO A 274 5.36 0.68 -3.05
C PRO A 274 4.35 0.13 -2.03
N ALA A 275 3.55 -0.89 -2.40
CA ALA A 275 2.36 -1.26 -1.65
C ALA A 275 2.19 -2.76 -1.38
N ASN A 276 3.07 -3.63 -1.89
CA ASN A 276 2.95 -5.06 -1.62
C ASN A 276 3.32 -5.40 -0.17
N THR A 277 2.45 -6.13 0.51
CA THR A 277 2.63 -6.49 1.92
C THR A 277 2.69 -8.00 2.15
N SER A 278 2.26 -8.85 1.20
CA SER A 278 2.21 -10.30 1.38
C SER A 278 3.57 -10.91 1.72
N ASP A 279 3.60 -11.77 2.76
CA ASP A 279 4.79 -12.52 3.18
C ASP A 279 5.28 -13.51 2.12
N ALA A 280 4.43 -13.87 1.16
CA ALA A 280 4.82 -14.72 0.02
C ALA A 280 5.91 -14.10 -0.85
N LEU A 281 6.06 -12.77 -0.81
CA LEU A 281 7.08 -12.02 -1.54
C LEU A 281 8.42 -11.96 -0.79
N SER A 282 8.43 -12.07 0.55
CA SER A 282 9.65 -12.00 1.37
C SER A 282 10.68 -13.08 1.05
N THR A 283 10.22 -14.24 0.58
CA THR A 283 11.08 -15.40 0.27
C THR A 283 10.92 -15.89 -1.16
N TYR A 284 10.38 -15.04 -2.04
CA TYR A 284 10.23 -15.40 -3.45
C TYR A 284 11.58 -15.52 -4.15
N ALA A 285 11.68 -16.46 -5.09
CA ALA A 285 12.92 -16.68 -5.83
C ALA A 285 13.02 -15.71 -7.02
N ASP A 286 13.23 -14.44 -6.75
CA ASP A 286 13.21 -13.31 -7.68
C ASP A 286 14.58 -12.92 -8.25
N SER A 287 15.62 -13.67 -7.94
CA SER A 287 17.00 -13.38 -8.33
C SER A 287 17.56 -12.06 -7.76
N ALA A 288 17.09 -11.63 -6.61
CA ALA A 288 17.41 -10.35 -5.96
C ALA A 288 17.10 -9.12 -6.87
N LEU A 289 15.96 -9.18 -7.57
CA LEU A 289 15.46 -8.11 -8.44
C LEU A 289 14.09 -7.59 -8.01
N TYR A 290 13.48 -8.15 -6.96
CA TYR A 290 12.26 -7.65 -6.36
C TYR A 290 12.57 -6.89 -5.07
N PHE A 291 11.94 -5.73 -4.90
CA PHE A 291 12.05 -4.85 -3.74
C PHE A 291 10.68 -4.31 -3.35
N ARG A 292 10.53 -3.91 -2.09
CA ARG A 292 9.38 -3.17 -1.61
C ARG A 292 9.76 -2.24 -0.47
N ASN A 293 9.07 -1.13 -0.32
CA ASN A 293 9.19 -0.28 0.87
C ASN A 293 7.88 -0.21 1.69
N ALA A 294 6.81 -0.87 1.25
CA ALA A 294 5.72 -1.24 2.15
C ALA A 294 6.15 -2.37 3.09
N PRO A 295 5.82 -2.29 4.39
CA PRO A 295 6.19 -3.32 5.37
C PRO A 295 5.39 -4.62 5.16
N PRO A 296 5.95 -5.80 5.53
CA PRO A 296 5.28 -7.08 5.37
C PRO A 296 4.07 -7.25 6.31
N ASP A 297 3.13 -8.11 5.90
CA ASP A 297 1.90 -8.47 6.63
C ASP A 297 2.16 -9.03 8.03
N THR A 298 3.33 -9.61 8.28
CA THR A 298 3.76 -10.04 9.62
C THR A 298 3.80 -8.89 10.61
N LEU A 299 4.20 -7.69 10.19
CA LEU A 299 4.21 -6.50 11.05
C LEU A 299 2.80 -5.92 11.19
N GLN A 300 2.05 -5.77 10.10
CA GLN A 300 0.69 -5.23 10.16
C GLN A 300 -0.24 -6.12 10.97
N GLY A 301 -0.16 -7.43 10.81
CA GLY A 301 -0.98 -8.37 11.57
C GLY A 301 -0.73 -8.30 13.08
N ALA A 302 0.51 -8.06 13.50
CA ALA A 302 0.83 -7.85 14.90
C ALA A 302 0.24 -6.53 15.44
N VAL A 303 0.33 -5.44 14.67
CA VAL A 303 -0.24 -4.12 15.03
C VAL A 303 -1.76 -4.19 15.12
N LEU A 304 -2.43 -4.78 14.13
CA LEU A 304 -3.89 -4.95 14.12
C LEU A 304 -4.38 -5.79 15.29
N ALA A 305 -3.73 -6.92 15.56
CA ALA A 305 -4.09 -7.78 16.69
C ALA A 305 -3.92 -7.03 18.03
N GLY A 306 -2.83 -6.26 18.17
CA GLY A 306 -2.60 -5.42 19.34
C GLY A 306 -3.68 -4.34 19.52
N LEU A 307 -4.08 -3.66 18.44
CA LEU A 307 -5.14 -2.66 18.43
C LEU A 307 -6.49 -3.26 18.83
N ILE A 308 -6.87 -4.40 18.24
CA ILE A 308 -8.12 -5.10 18.52
C ILE A 308 -8.18 -5.56 19.97
N ALA A 309 -7.08 -6.11 20.51
CA ALA A 309 -6.99 -6.53 21.90
C ALA A 309 -7.03 -5.34 22.87
N ALA A 310 -6.33 -4.24 22.58
CA ALA A 310 -6.32 -3.02 23.38
C ALA A 310 -7.71 -2.35 23.46
N ASP A 311 -8.52 -2.48 22.41
CA ASP A 311 -9.90 -2.02 22.41
C ASP A 311 -10.85 -2.93 23.25
N GLY A 312 -10.32 -3.99 23.90
CA GLY A 312 -11.03 -4.84 24.85
C GLY A 312 -11.94 -5.89 24.20
N ASN A 313 -11.67 -6.31 22.97
CA ASN A 313 -12.42 -7.37 22.31
C ASN A 313 -11.92 -8.74 22.78
N ALA A 314 -12.84 -9.64 23.15
CA ALA A 314 -12.51 -11.01 23.56
C ALA A 314 -12.63 -12.00 22.39
N SER A 315 -13.37 -11.64 21.33
CA SER A 315 -13.59 -12.50 20.17
C SER A 315 -13.64 -11.70 18.86
N VAL A 316 -13.14 -12.31 17.79
CA VAL A 316 -13.07 -11.72 16.45
C VAL A 316 -13.52 -12.73 15.40
N TYR A 317 -14.19 -12.27 14.35
CA TYR A 317 -14.40 -13.01 13.11
C TYR A 317 -13.69 -12.28 11.97
N ILE A 318 -12.93 -13.01 11.14
CA ILE A 318 -12.14 -12.45 10.05
C ILE A 318 -12.81 -12.79 8.73
N LEU A 319 -13.07 -11.76 7.90
CA LEU A 319 -13.43 -11.92 6.49
C LEU A 319 -12.25 -11.45 5.64
N ALA A 320 -11.76 -12.30 4.75
CA ALA A 320 -10.59 -11.96 3.92
C ALA A 320 -10.78 -12.42 2.47
N LEU A 321 -10.32 -11.61 1.53
CA LEU A 321 -10.38 -11.94 0.11
C LEU A 321 -9.42 -13.10 -0.23
N ASP A 322 -9.81 -13.90 -1.24
CA ASP A 322 -9.05 -15.06 -1.72
C ASP A 322 -7.94 -14.63 -2.69
N ASP A 323 -6.87 -14.10 -2.13
CA ASP A 323 -5.61 -13.86 -2.83
C ASP A 323 -4.41 -13.97 -1.87
N ALA A 324 -3.19 -13.74 -2.38
CA ALA A 324 -1.97 -13.86 -1.58
C ALA A 324 -1.86 -12.83 -0.45
N TYR A 325 -2.43 -11.61 -0.62
CA TYR A 325 -2.52 -10.60 0.41
C TYR A 325 -3.55 -10.99 1.46
N GLY A 326 -4.81 -11.21 1.04
CA GLY A 326 -5.92 -11.45 1.96
C GLY A 326 -5.70 -12.66 2.86
N THR A 327 -5.27 -13.79 2.29
CA THR A 327 -5.01 -15.01 3.04
C THR A 327 -3.80 -14.89 3.96
N GLY A 328 -2.73 -14.20 3.51
CA GLY A 328 -1.51 -13.98 4.29
C GLY A 328 -1.76 -13.10 5.51
N LEU A 329 -2.34 -11.92 5.30
CA LEU A 329 -2.64 -10.99 6.39
C LEU A 329 -3.66 -11.57 7.38
N ALA A 330 -4.71 -12.27 6.90
CA ALA A 330 -5.68 -12.93 7.78
C ALA A 330 -5.00 -13.98 8.69
N ALA A 331 -4.06 -14.76 8.16
CA ALA A 331 -3.30 -15.74 8.93
C ALA A 331 -2.40 -15.06 9.98
N SER A 332 -1.71 -13.97 9.60
CA SER A 332 -0.87 -13.17 10.52
C SER A 332 -1.70 -12.56 11.63
N ILE A 333 -2.84 -11.92 11.31
CA ILE A 333 -3.77 -11.36 12.30
C ILE A 333 -4.27 -12.45 13.24
N GLY A 334 -4.76 -13.57 12.72
CA GLY A 334 -5.30 -14.68 13.52
C GLY A 334 -4.29 -15.21 14.54
N LYS A 335 -3.06 -15.47 14.08
CA LYS A 335 -1.95 -15.92 14.95
C LYS A 335 -1.66 -14.93 16.08
N ASN A 336 -1.61 -13.64 15.78
CA ASN A 336 -1.29 -12.60 16.76
C ASN A 336 -2.46 -12.33 17.72
N LEU A 337 -3.72 -12.44 17.27
CA LEU A 337 -4.91 -12.37 18.11
C LEU A 337 -4.92 -13.50 19.15
N GLU A 338 -4.67 -14.74 18.73
CA GLU A 338 -4.58 -15.89 19.64
C GLU A 338 -3.46 -15.71 20.66
N ALA A 339 -2.29 -15.21 20.24
CA ALA A 339 -1.18 -14.89 21.14
C ALA A 339 -1.52 -13.79 22.15
N ALA A 340 -2.39 -12.84 21.77
CA ALA A 340 -2.92 -11.79 22.64
C ALA A 340 -4.09 -12.24 23.52
N GLY A 341 -4.53 -13.51 23.42
CA GLY A 341 -5.65 -14.06 24.18
C GLY A 341 -7.04 -13.70 23.64
N VAL A 342 -7.12 -13.22 22.42
CA VAL A 342 -8.39 -12.95 21.71
C VAL A 342 -8.78 -14.19 20.90
N THR A 343 -10.03 -14.64 21.05
CA THR A 343 -10.52 -15.84 20.36
C THR A 343 -10.92 -15.52 18.93
N VAL A 344 -10.32 -16.19 17.94
CA VAL A 344 -10.77 -16.14 16.55
C VAL A 344 -11.91 -17.15 16.39
N LEU A 345 -13.17 -16.65 16.25
CA LEU A 345 -14.36 -17.49 16.12
C LEU A 345 -14.48 -18.12 14.74
N GLY A 346 -13.86 -17.53 13.73
CA GLY A 346 -13.77 -18.05 12.39
C GLY A 346 -13.00 -17.10 11.46
N THR A 347 -12.46 -17.68 10.39
CA THR A 347 -11.87 -16.96 9.28
C THR A 347 -12.54 -17.44 8.01
N LYS A 348 -13.24 -16.54 7.32
CA LYS A 348 -13.87 -16.82 6.04
C LYS A 348 -13.08 -16.20 4.91
N ILE A 349 -12.53 -17.03 4.06
CA ILE A 349 -11.95 -16.61 2.80
C ILE A 349 -13.06 -16.57 1.75
N TYR A 350 -13.20 -15.45 1.04
CA TYR A 350 -14.25 -15.24 0.07
C TYR A 350 -13.69 -14.87 -1.31
N ASP A 351 -14.46 -15.19 -2.36
CA ASP A 351 -14.16 -14.77 -3.73
C ASP A 351 -14.45 -13.25 -3.90
N PRO A 352 -13.45 -12.38 -4.15
CA PRO A 352 -13.66 -10.94 -4.31
C PRO A 352 -14.55 -10.59 -5.53
N ALA A 353 -14.66 -11.49 -6.50
CA ALA A 353 -15.53 -11.33 -7.66
C ALA A 353 -17.00 -11.74 -7.40
N ALA A 354 -17.32 -12.25 -6.20
CA ALA A 354 -18.69 -12.65 -5.85
C ALA A 354 -19.67 -11.49 -6.00
N VAL A 355 -20.87 -11.79 -6.47
CA VAL A 355 -21.94 -10.79 -6.70
C VAL A 355 -22.63 -10.40 -5.39
N SER A 356 -22.71 -11.29 -4.42
CA SER A 356 -23.32 -11.12 -3.10
C SER A 356 -22.44 -11.73 -2.04
N PHE A 357 -22.47 -11.15 -0.83
CA PHE A 357 -21.78 -11.62 0.38
C PHE A 357 -22.76 -11.98 1.52
N ASP A 358 -24.03 -12.24 1.19
CA ASP A 358 -25.07 -12.56 2.18
C ASP A 358 -24.71 -13.80 3.01
N ALA A 359 -24.13 -14.82 2.39
CA ALA A 359 -23.75 -16.05 3.07
C ALA A 359 -22.60 -15.84 4.06
N GLU A 360 -21.57 -15.11 3.64
CA GLU A 360 -20.40 -14.79 4.45
C GLU A 360 -20.79 -13.92 5.66
N VAL A 361 -21.62 -12.90 5.44
CA VAL A 361 -22.11 -12.03 6.53
C VAL A 361 -23.05 -12.81 7.46
N ALA A 362 -23.89 -13.72 6.95
CA ALA A 362 -24.74 -14.56 7.80
C ALA A 362 -23.91 -15.48 8.74
N GLU A 363 -22.74 -15.98 8.27
CA GLU A 363 -21.82 -16.74 9.13
C GLU A 363 -21.30 -15.87 10.28
N VAL A 364 -20.95 -14.59 10.01
CA VAL A 364 -20.50 -13.62 11.04
C VAL A 364 -21.63 -13.33 12.04
N VAL A 365 -22.86 -13.11 11.55
CA VAL A 365 -24.04 -12.90 12.41
C VAL A 365 -24.24 -14.10 13.34
N ALA A 366 -24.17 -15.33 12.81
CA ALA A 366 -24.33 -16.54 13.59
C ALA A 366 -23.23 -16.74 14.64
N ALA A 367 -22.00 -16.38 14.32
CA ALA A 367 -20.86 -16.43 15.23
C ALA A 367 -20.92 -15.36 16.34
N ASN A 368 -21.58 -14.24 16.08
CA ASN A 368 -21.76 -13.11 17.00
C ASN A 368 -20.48 -12.65 17.72
N PRO A 369 -19.40 -12.29 17.01
CA PRO A 369 -18.15 -11.85 17.61
C PRO A 369 -18.28 -10.46 18.27
N ASP A 370 -17.32 -10.12 19.15
CA ASP A 370 -17.20 -8.76 19.70
C ASP A 370 -16.74 -7.78 18.59
N ALA A 371 -15.83 -8.25 17.74
CA ALA A 371 -15.29 -7.46 16.64
C ALA A 371 -15.24 -8.24 15.31
N ILE A 372 -15.27 -7.52 14.20
CA ILE A 372 -15.16 -8.05 12.85
C ILE A 372 -13.93 -7.43 12.19
N MET A 373 -13.05 -8.26 11.66
CA MET A 373 -11.89 -7.84 10.89
C MET A 373 -12.13 -8.06 9.40
N LEU A 374 -11.96 -7.01 8.60
CA LEU A 374 -12.15 -7.02 7.16
C LEU A 374 -10.79 -6.85 6.46
N VAL A 375 -10.32 -7.89 5.80
CA VAL A 375 -9.16 -7.85 4.90
C VAL A 375 -9.70 -7.86 3.49
N THR A 376 -9.92 -6.69 2.92
CA THR A 376 -10.66 -6.50 1.65
C THR A 376 -9.97 -5.43 0.80
N PHE A 377 -10.36 -5.33 -0.45
CA PHE A 377 -10.17 -4.13 -1.28
C PHE A 377 -11.49 -3.35 -1.38
N ASP A 378 -11.79 -2.68 -2.50
CA ASP A 378 -13.00 -1.86 -2.66
C ASP A 378 -14.30 -2.69 -2.61
N GLU A 379 -14.26 -3.98 -2.95
CA GLU A 379 -15.41 -4.87 -2.80
C GLU A 379 -15.90 -4.98 -1.35
N GLY A 380 -15.05 -4.62 -0.38
CA GLY A 380 -15.40 -4.51 1.03
C GLY A 380 -16.56 -3.54 1.29
N SER A 381 -16.80 -2.57 0.41
CA SER A 381 -17.98 -1.69 0.46
C SER A 381 -19.28 -2.46 0.36
N ARG A 382 -19.32 -3.52 -0.47
CA ARG A 382 -20.52 -4.40 -0.62
C ARG A 382 -20.70 -5.28 0.61
N ILE A 383 -19.62 -5.79 1.20
CA ILE A 383 -19.64 -6.54 2.46
C ILE A 383 -20.19 -5.65 3.58
N LEU A 384 -19.67 -4.44 3.72
CA LEU A 384 -20.10 -3.47 4.74
C LEU A 384 -21.58 -3.09 4.58
N ARG A 385 -22.08 -2.89 3.35
CA ARG A 385 -23.51 -2.66 3.11
C ARG A 385 -24.35 -3.83 3.60
N THR A 386 -23.97 -5.06 3.23
CA THR A 386 -24.66 -6.28 3.70
C THR A 386 -24.62 -6.39 5.23
N MET A 387 -23.49 -6.03 5.86
CA MET A 387 -23.37 -5.98 7.33
C MET A 387 -24.32 -4.94 7.96
N VAL A 388 -24.46 -3.76 7.36
CA VAL A 388 -25.39 -2.71 7.81
C VAL A 388 -26.84 -3.22 7.68
N GLU A 389 -27.21 -3.80 6.55
CA GLU A 389 -28.54 -4.38 6.30
C GLU A 389 -28.88 -5.52 7.28
N GLN A 390 -27.89 -6.34 7.65
CA GLN A 390 -28.06 -7.43 8.63
C GLN A 390 -27.86 -6.98 10.09
N GLY A 391 -27.68 -5.69 10.36
CA GLY A 391 -27.64 -5.12 11.70
C GLY A 391 -26.35 -5.38 12.48
N ILE A 392 -25.22 -5.63 11.77
CA ILE A 392 -23.89 -5.83 12.36
C ILE A 392 -22.84 -4.85 11.77
N GLY A 393 -23.28 -3.74 11.18
CA GLY A 393 -22.40 -2.70 10.66
C GLY A 393 -21.61 -1.96 11.75
N PRO A 394 -20.70 -1.04 11.38
CA PRO A 394 -19.77 -0.34 12.29
C PRO A 394 -20.42 0.39 13.47
N LYS A 395 -21.64 0.89 13.32
CA LYS A 395 -22.42 1.53 14.41
C LYS A 395 -22.91 0.53 15.48
N VAL A 396 -22.90 -0.76 15.19
CA VAL A 396 -23.45 -1.80 16.08
C VAL A 396 -22.34 -2.71 16.60
N LYS A 397 -21.35 -3.03 15.77
CA LYS A 397 -20.19 -3.86 16.06
C LYS A 397 -18.90 -3.09 15.86
N LYS A 398 -17.86 -3.45 16.58
CA LYS A 398 -16.52 -2.96 16.28
C LYS A 398 -16.04 -3.60 14.99
N VAL A 399 -15.77 -2.79 13.99
CA VAL A 399 -15.28 -3.23 12.68
C VAL A 399 -13.89 -2.65 12.45
N TYR A 400 -12.98 -3.51 12.02
CA TYR A 400 -11.60 -3.13 11.73
C TYR A 400 -11.30 -3.38 10.26
N GLY A 401 -10.57 -2.44 9.67
CA GLY A 401 -10.01 -2.52 8.32
C GLY A 401 -8.50 -2.58 8.33
N CYS A 402 -7.92 -2.67 7.16
CA CYS A 402 -6.49 -2.69 6.90
C CYS A 402 -6.16 -1.81 5.69
N ASP A 403 -4.90 -1.74 5.31
CA ASP A 403 -4.41 -0.90 4.22
C ASP A 403 -5.17 -1.07 2.90
N GLY A 404 -5.61 -2.28 2.58
CA GLY A 404 -6.37 -2.56 1.36
C GLY A 404 -7.76 -1.91 1.30
N ASN A 405 -8.28 -1.39 2.42
CA ASN A 405 -9.62 -0.78 2.48
C ASN A 405 -9.72 0.50 3.31
N MET A 406 -8.63 0.95 3.92
CA MET A 406 -8.62 2.19 4.69
C MET A 406 -8.28 3.40 3.81
N GLY A 407 -9.16 3.69 2.85
CA GLY A 407 -9.14 4.89 2.00
C GLY A 407 -10.46 5.66 2.12
N ASN A 408 -10.44 6.99 1.95
CA ASN A 408 -11.66 7.80 1.92
C ASN A 408 -12.60 7.41 0.76
N ALA A 409 -12.06 6.80 -0.31
CA ALA A 409 -12.84 6.22 -1.40
C ALA A 409 -13.83 5.14 -0.93
N LEU A 410 -13.47 4.33 0.09
CA LEU A 410 -14.41 3.39 0.69
C LEU A 410 -15.67 4.12 1.22
N GLY A 411 -15.47 5.24 1.89
CA GLY A 411 -16.56 6.05 2.44
C GLY A 411 -17.43 6.71 1.36
N GLU A 412 -16.87 7.04 0.20
CA GLU A 412 -17.63 7.60 -0.93
C GLU A 412 -18.70 6.64 -1.45
N ASN A 413 -18.48 5.34 -1.33
CA ASN A 413 -19.47 4.32 -1.67
C ASN A 413 -20.72 4.37 -0.77
N PHE A 414 -20.67 5.07 0.36
CA PHE A 414 -21.78 5.25 1.30
C PHE A 414 -22.39 6.66 1.23
N ASP A 415 -22.02 7.46 0.26
CA ASP A 415 -22.63 8.76 0.03
C ASP A 415 -24.07 8.63 -0.48
N ALA A 416 -24.89 9.66 -0.22
CA ALA A 416 -26.29 9.66 -0.63
C ALA A 416 -26.44 9.50 -2.16
N GLY A 417 -27.12 8.44 -2.58
CA GLY A 417 -27.39 8.16 -4.00
C GLY A 417 -26.38 7.19 -4.66
N LYS A 418 -25.48 6.64 -3.86
CA LYS A 418 -24.52 5.59 -4.31
C LYS A 418 -25.05 4.18 -4.03
#